data_a46e6b83d55795d7c4b91024257bcf9d
#
_entry.id   a46e6b83d55795d7c4b91024257bcf9d
#
_cell.length_a   1.000
_cell.length_b   1.000
_cell.length_c   1.000
_cell.angle_alpha   90.00
_cell.angle_beta   90.00
_cell.angle_gamma   90.00
#
_symmetry.space_group_name_H-M   'P 1'
#
loop_
_entity.id
_entity.type
_entity.pdbx_description
1 polymer ?
#
loop_
_entity_poly.entity_id
_entity_poly.type
_entity_poly.pdbx_seq_one_letter_code
_entity_poly.pdbx_strand_id
1 'polypeptide(L)'
;MKKKADVVIVGTGVAGLFSALNLPDDKEIIMITKSDAESSDSFLAQGGICVLRDEQDYDSYFEDTMRAGHYENRKESVDIMIRSSGKIIEDLVGYGVEFEKDGEAFAYTREGAHSRPRILFHADVTGKEITSKLLARVREKNNVTIYEYTTMTDILEENGKCAGITVKTQSGEESSIYADYTILASGGIGGLYQHSTNFPHLTGDALEVAKKHHIRLEHLYYVQIHPTTLYSEKPGRRFLISESVRGEGALLYNKNMERFVDELLPRDVVTRAIREQMEKDGTNFVWLSMAPIEKETILSHFPNIYEHCLEEGYDVTKECIPVVPAQHYFMGGIWVDKNSHTSMPQLFAVGETSCNGVHGANRLASNSLLESLVFAKRAANLIKEQWCLEKEQAV
;
A
#
# COMPACT_ATOMS: atom_id res chain seq x y z
N MET A 1 -21.35 19.05 -8.27
CA MET A 1 -20.37 18.06 -8.73
C MET A 1 -20.51 17.83 -10.23
N LYS A 2 -19.41 17.61 -11.01
CA LYS A 2 -19.50 17.15 -12.41
C LYS A 2 -20.14 15.77 -12.45
N LYS A 3 -21.02 15.52 -13.42
CA LYS A 3 -21.80 14.27 -13.53
C LYS A 3 -21.28 13.32 -14.61
N LYS A 4 -20.25 13.72 -15.37
CA LYS A 4 -19.66 12.92 -16.44
C LYS A 4 -18.14 13.17 -16.52
N ALA A 5 -17.39 12.11 -16.81
CA ALA A 5 -15.96 12.12 -17.08
C ALA A 5 -15.62 11.04 -18.10
N ASP A 6 -14.40 11.02 -18.64
CA ASP A 6 -13.89 9.86 -19.38
C ASP A 6 -13.47 8.75 -18.42
N VAL A 7 -12.85 9.12 -17.27
CA VAL A 7 -12.48 8.17 -16.23
C VAL A 7 -12.90 8.67 -14.86
N VAL A 8 -13.46 7.79 -14.04
CA VAL A 8 -13.62 8.02 -12.61
C VAL A 8 -12.66 7.11 -11.82
N ILE A 9 -11.97 7.69 -10.83
CA ILE A 9 -11.02 6.98 -9.96
C ILE A 9 -11.49 7.10 -8.51
N VAL A 10 -11.64 5.97 -7.83
CA VAL A 10 -12.07 5.91 -6.44
C VAL A 10 -10.87 5.69 -5.54
N GLY A 11 -10.41 6.75 -4.87
CA GLY A 11 -9.27 6.76 -3.95
C GLY A 11 -8.09 7.60 -4.43
N THR A 12 -7.42 8.24 -3.47
CA THR A 12 -6.27 9.15 -3.66
C THR A 12 -4.97 8.60 -3.04
N GLY A 13 -4.88 7.29 -2.80
CA GLY A 13 -3.63 6.60 -2.51
C GLY A 13 -2.72 6.56 -3.74
N VAL A 14 -1.48 6.05 -3.59
CA VAL A 14 -0.49 5.99 -4.70
C VAL A 14 -1.04 5.35 -5.97
N ALA A 15 -1.87 4.30 -5.86
CA ALA A 15 -2.45 3.63 -7.02
C ALA A 15 -3.39 4.55 -7.82
N GLY A 16 -4.30 5.25 -7.13
CA GLY A 16 -5.23 6.19 -7.77
C GLY A 16 -4.52 7.38 -8.38
N LEU A 17 -3.60 8.01 -7.64
CA LEU A 17 -2.81 9.14 -8.12
C LEU A 17 -1.95 8.78 -9.33
N PHE A 18 -1.28 7.63 -9.27
CA PHE A 18 -0.43 7.19 -10.37
C PHE A 18 -1.22 6.77 -11.61
N SER A 19 -2.44 6.22 -11.43
CA SER A 19 -3.37 6.01 -12.53
C SER A 19 -3.71 7.32 -13.23
N ALA A 20 -4.09 8.36 -12.48
CA ALA A 20 -4.44 9.67 -13.02
C ALA A 20 -3.27 10.33 -13.78
N LEU A 21 -2.03 10.21 -13.27
CA LEU A 21 -0.83 10.75 -13.92
C LEU A 21 -0.45 10.01 -15.20
N ASN A 22 -0.86 8.76 -15.35
CA ASN A 22 -0.57 7.94 -16.52
C ASN A 22 -1.71 7.93 -17.55
N LEU A 23 -2.83 8.60 -17.33
CA LEU A 23 -3.90 8.80 -18.30
C LEU A 23 -3.65 10.04 -19.18
N PRO A 24 -4.21 10.08 -20.42
CA PRO A 24 -3.99 11.19 -21.33
C PRO A 24 -4.52 12.54 -20.82
N ASP A 25 -3.84 13.65 -21.19
CA ASP A 25 -4.18 14.99 -20.74
C ASP A 25 -5.45 15.57 -21.44
N ASP A 26 -5.87 14.98 -22.55
CA ASP A 26 -7.10 15.32 -23.28
C ASP A 26 -8.35 14.60 -22.74
N LYS A 27 -8.21 13.84 -21.66
CA LYS A 27 -9.28 13.07 -21.03
C LYS A 27 -9.69 13.65 -19.69
N GLU A 28 -10.98 13.88 -19.49
CA GLU A 28 -11.55 14.36 -18.22
C GLU A 28 -11.53 13.24 -17.16
N ILE A 29 -10.87 13.50 -16.05
CA ILE A 29 -10.71 12.57 -14.94
C ILE A 29 -11.38 13.14 -13.69
N ILE A 30 -12.23 12.35 -13.06
CA ILE A 30 -12.76 12.65 -11.73
C ILE A 30 -12.17 11.66 -10.73
N MET A 31 -11.55 12.18 -9.68
CA MET A 31 -11.13 11.40 -8.52
C MET A 31 -12.05 11.71 -7.35
N ILE A 32 -12.38 10.70 -6.57
CA ILE A 32 -13.11 10.86 -5.31
C ILE A 32 -12.33 10.25 -4.16
N THR A 33 -12.46 10.81 -2.97
CA THR A 33 -11.92 10.24 -1.75
C THR A 33 -12.86 10.43 -0.57
N LYS A 34 -12.95 9.42 0.28
CA LYS A 34 -13.86 9.35 1.44
C LYS A 34 -13.48 10.33 2.55
N SER A 35 -12.21 10.72 2.61
CA SER A 35 -11.65 11.72 3.52
C SER A 35 -10.99 12.85 2.70
N ASP A 36 -10.05 13.60 3.29
CA ASP A 36 -9.15 14.46 2.53
C ASP A 36 -8.19 13.64 1.64
N ALA A 37 -7.58 14.29 0.65
CA ALA A 37 -6.77 13.61 -0.35
C ALA A 37 -5.46 13.01 0.18
N GLU A 38 -5.00 13.42 1.36
CA GLU A 38 -3.77 12.96 2.00
C GLU A 38 -4.02 11.78 2.95
N SER A 39 -5.25 11.56 3.40
CA SER A 39 -5.63 10.49 4.33
C SER A 39 -5.70 9.13 3.65
N SER A 40 -4.55 8.62 3.19
CA SER A 40 -4.40 7.29 2.61
C SER A 40 -3.32 6.48 3.34
N ASP A 41 -3.46 5.15 3.38
CA ASP A 41 -2.44 4.27 4.00
C ASP A 41 -1.10 4.34 3.25
N SER A 42 -1.12 4.69 1.96
CA SER A 42 0.10 4.95 1.20
C SER A 42 0.93 6.07 1.82
N PHE A 43 0.27 7.11 2.34
CA PHE A 43 0.92 8.24 3.02
C PHE A 43 1.58 7.83 4.34
N LEU A 44 1.06 6.77 5.00
CA LEU A 44 1.54 6.26 6.28
C LEU A 44 2.70 5.28 6.16
N ALA A 45 3.06 4.82 4.95
CA ALA A 45 4.08 3.80 4.77
C ALA A 45 5.47 4.34 5.19
N GLN A 46 6.02 3.70 6.23
CA GLN A 46 7.29 4.11 6.85
C GLN A 46 8.51 3.50 6.15
N GLY A 47 8.41 2.23 5.71
CA GLY A 47 9.52 1.47 5.13
C GLY A 47 10.01 2.06 3.81
N GLY A 48 9.98 1.28 2.74
CA GLY A 48 10.46 1.75 1.45
C GLY A 48 9.70 1.15 0.29
N ILE A 49 10.33 1.21 -0.88
CA ILE A 49 9.87 0.61 -2.12
C ILE A 49 10.96 -0.29 -2.68
N CYS A 50 10.61 -1.54 -2.98
CA CYS A 50 11.55 -2.48 -3.61
C CYS A 50 11.84 -2.09 -5.05
N VAL A 51 13.07 -2.39 -5.49
CA VAL A 51 13.49 -2.26 -6.89
C VAL A 51 14.44 -3.39 -7.27
N LEU A 52 14.35 -3.87 -8.50
CA LEU A 52 15.34 -4.77 -9.09
C LEU A 52 16.64 -4.00 -9.30
N ARG A 53 17.70 -4.33 -8.57
CA ARG A 53 18.99 -3.61 -8.65
C ARG A 53 19.75 -3.88 -9.94
N ASP A 54 19.77 -5.13 -10.34
CA ASP A 54 20.42 -5.66 -11.54
C ASP A 54 19.86 -7.03 -11.89
N GLU A 55 20.19 -7.57 -13.05
CA GLU A 55 19.73 -8.89 -13.50
C GLU A 55 20.13 -10.04 -12.56
N GLN A 56 21.23 -9.90 -11.80
CA GLN A 56 21.69 -10.93 -10.86
C GLN A 56 20.84 -10.96 -9.58
N ASP A 57 20.10 -9.89 -9.29
CA ASP A 57 19.17 -9.83 -8.16
C ASP A 57 17.79 -10.43 -8.48
N TYR A 58 17.47 -10.66 -9.76
CA TYR A 58 16.13 -11.11 -10.17
C TYR A 58 15.72 -12.41 -9.47
N ASP A 59 16.53 -13.45 -9.57
CA ASP A 59 16.17 -14.77 -8.99
C ASP A 59 15.98 -14.69 -7.48
N SER A 60 16.84 -13.92 -6.78
CA SER A 60 16.74 -13.74 -5.34
C SER A 60 15.51 -12.93 -4.94
N TYR A 61 15.15 -11.90 -5.70
CA TYR A 61 13.97 -11.09 -5.44
C TYR A 61 12.68 -11.86 -5.72
N PHE A 62 12.65 -12.62 -6.82
CA PHE A 62 11.54 -13.49 -7.16
C PHE A 62 11.32 -14.54 -6.07
N GLU A 63 12.38 -15.25 -5.65
CA GLU A 63 12.29 -16.29 -4.61
C GLU A 63 11.89 -15.72 -3.25
N ASP A 64 12.44 -14.56 -2.83
CA ASP A 64 12.06 -13.90 -1.58
C ASP A 64 10.55 -13.56 -1.58
N THR A 65 10.02 -13.06 -2.72
CA THR A 65 8.60 -12.73 -2.88
C THR A 65 7.72 -13.98 -2.83
N MET A 66 8.11 -15.04 -3.55
CA MET A 66 7.39 -16.31 -3.59
C MET A 66 7.36 -16.99 -2.21
N ARG A 67 8.51 -17.04 -1.55
CA ARG A 67 8.64 -17.65 -0.23
C ARG A 67 7.83 -16.89 0.83
N ALA A 68 7.88 -15.56 0.82
CA ALA A 68 7.08 -14.74 1.73
C ALA A 68 5.58 -14.96 1.53
N GLY A 69 5.13 -15.11 0.29
CA GLY A 69 3.75 -15.39 -0.08
C GLY A 69 3.32 -16.85 0.05
N HIS A 70 4.15 -17.71 0.67
CA HIS A 70 3.93 -19.15 0.83
C HIS A 70 3.75 -19.90 -0.50
N TYR A 71 4.35 -19.38 -1.59
CA TYR A 71 4.23 -19.89 -2.97
C TYR A 71 2.79 -19.90 -3.51
N GLU A 72 1.88 -19.16 -2.87
CA GLU A 72 0.51 -18.94 -3.35
C GLU A 72 0.39 -17.72 -4.27
N ASN A 73 1.52 -17.14 -4.62
CA ASN A 73 1.62 -15.99 -5.52
C ASN A 73 1.31 -16.40 -6.97
N ARG A 74 0.75 -15.46 -7.72
CA ARG A 74 0.62 -15.58 -9.18
C ARG A 74 1.95 -15.20 -9.82
N LYS A 75 2.73 -16.19 -10.28
CA LYS A 75 4.10 -16.02 -10.79
C LYS A 75 4.24 -14.95 -11.87
N GLU A 76 3.27 -14.88 -12.82
CA GLU A 76 3.25 -13.85 -13.87
C GLU A 76 3.17 -12.44 -13.26
N SER A 77 2.36 -12.24 -12.23
CA SER A 77 2.21 -10.95 -11.56
C SER A 77 3.48 -10.54 -10.81
N VAL A 78 4.15 -11.51 -10.18
CA VAL A 78 5.45 -11.27 -9.50
C VAL A 78 6.52 -10.88 -10.52
N ASP A 79 6.65 -11.60 -11.63
CA ASP A 79 7.60 -11.28 -12.71
C ASP A 79 7.36 -9.88 -13.28
N ILE A 80 6.10 -9.54 -13.59
CA ILE A 80 5.72 -8.21 -14.07
C ILE A 80 6.14 -7.12 -13.08
N MET A 81 5.83 -7.30 -11.79
CA MET A 81 6.17 -6.31 -10.76
C MET A 81 7.68 -6.09 -10.70
N ILE A 82 8.46 -7.15 -10.61
CA ILE A 82 9.91 -7.07 -10.44
C ILE A 82 10.56 -6.40 -11.66
N ARG A 83 10.24 -6.85 -12.89
CA ARG A 83 10.82 -6.30 -14.12
C ARG A 83 10.42 -4.87 -14.41
N SER A 84 9.26 -4.45 -13.93
CA SER A 84 8.78 -3.07 -14.11
C SER A 84 9.38 -2.09 -13.09
N SER A 85 10.00 -2.58 -12.02
CA SER A 85 10.38 -1.77 -10.86
C SER A 85 11.32 -0.62 -11.20
N GLY A 86 12.36 -0.86 -12.01
CA GLY A 86 13.30 0.20 -12.42
C GLY A 86 12.61 1.36 -13.13
N LYS A 87 11.67 1.06 -14.04
CA LYS A 87 10.91 2.10 -14.75
C LYS A 87 9.98 2.89 -13.82
N ILE A 88 9.40 2.24 -12.81
CA ILE A 88 8.59 2.92 -11.80
C ILE A 88 9.43 3.89 -10.97
N ILE A 89 10.64 3.49 -10.57
CA ILE A 89 11.55 4.39 -9.83
C ILE A 89 11.96 5.60 -10.69
N GLU A 90 12.28 5.39 -11.98
CA GLU A 90 12.55 6.51 -12.91
C GLU A 90 11.36 7.48 -12.99
N ASP A 91 10.15 6.97 -13.11
CA ASP A 91 8.94 7.81 -13.17
C ASP A 91 8.74 8.59 -11.86
N LEU A 92 8.93 7.95 -10.69
CA LEU A 92 8.83 8.61 -9.37
C LEU A 92 9.85 9.74 -9.22
N VAL A 93 11.11 9.50 -9.59
CA VAL A 93 12.15 10.53 -9.60
C VAL A 93 11.78 11.66 -10.56
N GLY A 94 11.23 11.33 -11.74
CA GLY A 94 10.71 12.31 -12.70
C GLY A 94 9.56 13.18 -12.14
N TYR A 95 8.77 12.66 -11.21
CA TYR A 95 7.75 13.42 -10.48
C TYR A 95 8.31 14.20 -9.27
N GLY A 96 9.62 14.08 -8.98
CA GLY A 96 10.30 14.81 -7.93
C GLY A 96 10.35 14.07 -6.59
N VAL A 97 10.15 12.74 -6.60
CA VAL A 97 10.37 11.91 -5.41
C VAL A 97 11.87 11.82 -5.12
N GLU A 98 12.24 12.03 -3.88
CA GLU A 98 13.61 11.98 -3.40
C GLU A 98 13.82 10.72 -2.55
N PHE A 99 14.82 9.91 -2.94
CA PHE A 99 15.28 8.75 -2.17
C PHE A 99 16.65 9.04 -1.57
N GLU A 100 16.94 8.40 -0.44
CA GLU A 100 18.25 8.51 0.20
C GLU A 100 19.37 8.08 -0.74
N LYS A 101 20.54 8.73 -0.59
CA LYS A 101 21.72 8.51 -1.45
C LYS A 101 22.97 8.22 -0.61
N ASP A 102 23.83 7.38 -1.19
CA ASP A 102 25.20 7.18 -0.76
C ASP A 102 26.12 7.73 -1.87
N GLY A 103 26.62 8.94 -1.67
CA GLY A 103 27.26 9.73 -2.70
C GLY A 103 26.29 10.12 -3.83
N GLU A 104 26.57 9.73 -5.08
CA GLU A 104 25.70 9.97 -6.23
C GLU A 104 24.69 8.83 -6.48
N ALA A 105 24.91 7.64 -5.88
CA ALA A 105 24.06 6.47 -6.04
C ALA A 105 22.93 6.45 -5.02
N PHE A 106 21.87 5.69 -5.30
CA PHE A 106 20.83 5.41 -4.30
C PHE A 106 21.39 4.57 -3.16
N ALA A 107 21.01 4.91 -1.93
CA ALA A 107 21.20 4.07 -0.77
C ALA A 107 20.10 3.00 -0.73
N TYR A 108 20.48 1.78 -0.35
CA TYR A 108 19.57 0.65 -0.25
C TYR A 108 19.56 0.08 1.15
N THR A 109 18.37 -0.15 1.69
CA THR A 109 18.19 -0.88 2.94
C THR A 109 17.62 -2.27 2.71
N ARG A 110 17.61 -3.08 3.77
CA ARG A 110 17.05 -4.43 3.82
C ARG A 110 16.04 -4.55 4.95
N GLU A 111 14.90 -5.16 4.67
CA GLU A 111 13.91 -5.54 5.68
C GLU A 111 13.88 -7.06 5.86
N GLY A 112 13.10 -7.54 6.83
CA GLY A 112 12.94 -8.96 7.10
C GLY A 112 12.49 -9.76 5.88
N ALA A 113 12.90 -11.01 5.82
CA ALA A 113 12.68 -11.96 4.71
C ALA A 113 13.31 -11.59 3.35
N HIS A 114 13.98 -10.44 3.22
CA HIS A 114 14.80 -10.12 2.04
C HIS A 114 16.19 -10.74 2.14
N SER A 115 16.64 -11.37 1.06
CA SER A 115 18.00 -11.93 0.98
C SER A 115 19.06 -10.87 0.67
N ARG A 116 18.69 -9.75 0.01
CA ARG A 116 19.59 -8.65 -0.37
C ARG A 116 18.99 -7.28 -0.06
N PRO A 117 19.83 -6.23 0.16
CA PRO A 117 19.38 -4.84 0.18
C PRO A 117 18.88 -4.42 -1.20
N ARG A 118 17.57 -4.13 -1.35
CA ARG A 118 16.94 -3.68 -2.60
C ARG A 118 15.83 -2.67 -2.39
N ILE A 119 15.76 -2.09 -1.21
CA ILE A 119 14.67 -1.20 -0.81
C ILE A 119 15.20 0.22 -0.84
N LEU A 120 14.60 1.06 -1.67
CA LEU A 120 14.78 2.52 -1.66
C LEU A 120 13.87 3.13 -0.60
N PHE A 121 14.35 4.17 0.07
CA PHE A 121 13.65 4.78 1.20
C PHE A 121 13.92 6.30 1.27
N HIS A 122 13.09 6.99 2.04
CA HIS A 122 13.26 8.39 2.42
C HIS A 122 13.01 8.47 3.92
N ALA A 123 14.10 8.46 4.69
CA ALA A 123 14.05 8.26 6.14
C ALA A 123 13.06 7.14 6.52
N ASP A 124 12.12 7.40 7.43
CA ASP A 124 11.02 6.49 7.80
C ASP A 124 9.64 7.03 7.35
N VAL A 125 9.60 7.80 6.27
CA VAL A 125 8.40 8.45 5.71
C VAL A 125 8.29 8.30 4.18
N THR A 126 8.80 7.21 3.63
CA THR A 126 8.86 6.98 2.18
C THR A 126 7.48 7.10 1.50
N GLY A 127 6.44 6.57 2.13
CA GLY A 127 5.08 6.67 1.61
C GLY A 127 4.57 8.11 1.55
N LYS A 128 4.86 8.91 2.57
CA LYS A 128 4.55 10.36 2.59
C LYS A 128 5.26 11.08 1.45
N GLU A 129 6.56 10.83 1.27
CA GLU A 129 7.34 11.43 0.20
C GLU A 129 6.74 11.12 -1.17
N ILE A 130 6.51 9.84 -1.47
CA ILE A 130 5.94 9.41 -2.76
C ILE A 130 4.54 10.00 -2.95
N THR A 131 3.65 9.82 -1.98
CA THR A 131 2.22 10.17 -2.13
C THR A 131 2.03 11.67 -2.24
N SER A 132 2.76 12.49 -1.45
CA SER A 132 2.66 13.95 -1.51
C SER A 132 3.14 14.51 -2.85
N LYS A 133 4.25 13.98 -3.41
CA LYS A 133 4.74 14.40 -4.73
C LYS A 133 3.76 14.05 -5.83
N LEU A 134 3.22 12.81 -5.84
CA LEU A 134 2.22 12.40 -6.82
C LEU A 134 0.94 13.25 -6.70
N LEU A 135 0.45 13.52 -5.49
CA LEU A 135 -0.72 14.36 -5.27
C LEU A 135 -0.49 15.80 -5.77
N ALA A 136 0.69 16.38 -5.50
CA ALA A 136 1.04 17.69 -6.02
C ALA A 136 0.98 17.72 -7.57
N ARG A 137 1.54 16.70 -8.24
CA ARG A 137 1.49 16.60 -9.70
C ARG A 137 0.08 16.40 -10.24
N VAL A 138 -0.76 15.62 -9.57
CA VAL A 138 -2.19 15.47 -9.94
C VAL A 138 -2.92 16.80 -9.81
N ARG A 139 -2.67 17.58 -8.75
CA ARG A 139 -3.29 18.91 -8.55
C ARG A 139 -2.86 19.95 -9.60
N GLU A 140 -1.71 19.77 -10.27
CA GLU A 140 -1.26 20.61 -11.38
C GLU A 140 -1.98 20.30 -12.71
N LYS A 141 -2.65 19.13 -12.83
CA LYS A 141 -3.33 18.72 -14.06
C LYS A 141 -4.69 19.41 -14.20
N ASN A 142 -4.89 20.13 -15.29
CA ASN A 142 -6.15 20.87 -15.56
C ASN A 142 -7.34 19.94 -15.89
N ASN A 143 -7.06 18.71 -16.31
CA ASN A 143 -8.06 17.71 -16.69
C ASN A 143 -8.46 16.78 -15.52
N VAL A 144 -7.91 16.96 -14.31
CA VAL A 144 -8.24 16.18 -13.14
C VAL A 144 -9.01 17.01 -12.12
N THR A 145 -10.14 16.51 -11.65
CA THR A 145 -10.93 17.11 -10.57
C THR A 145 -10.99 16.12 -9.39
N ILE A 146 -10.57 16.55 -8.20
CA ILE A 146 -10.63 15.74 -6.96
C ILE A 146 -11.82 16.22 -6.12
N TYR A 147 -12.70 15.30 -5.74
CA TYR A 147 -13.77 15.52 -4.76
C TYR A 147 -13.43 14.79 -3.48
N GLU A 148 -13.05 15.55 -2.48
CA GLU A 148 -12.81 15.07 -1.12
C GLU A 148 -14.13 14.84 -0.38
N TYR A 149 -14.10 14.07 0.72
CA TYR A 149 -15.27 13.74 1.56
C TYR A 149 -16.46 13.22 0.76
N THR A 150 -16.14 12.43 -0.28
CA THR A 150 -17.10 11.85 -1.21
C THR A 150 -16.91 10.34 -1.26
N THR A 151 -17.93 9.60 -0.86
CA THR A 151 -17.90 8.14 -0.76
C THR A 151 -18.62 7.51 -1.94
N MET A 152 -17.99 6.53 -2.60
CA MET A 152 -18.66 5.66 -3.56
C MET A 152 -19.69 4.78 -2.80
N THR A 153 -20.93 4.78 -3.27
CA THR A 153 -22.00 3.96 -2.68
C THR A 153 -22.42 2.79 -3.56
N ASP A 154 -22.19 2.88 -4.87
CA ASP A 154 -22.51 1.83 -5.82
C ASP A 154 -21.79 2.01 -7.17
N ILE A 155 -21.87 1.00 -8.03
CA ILE A 155 -21.50 1.04 -9.45
C ILE A 155 -22.75 1.26 -10.28
N LEU A 156 -22.66 2.10 -11.31
CA LEU A 156 -23.66 2.21 -12.37
C LEU A 156 -23.37 1.10 -13.39
N GLU A 157 -24.33 0.21 -13.58
CA GLU A 157 -24.23 -0.88 -14.53
C GLU A 157 -25.19 -0.66 -15.71
N GLU A 158 -24.65 -0.70 -16.93
CA GLU A 158 -25.42 -0.61 -18.17
C GLU A 158 -24.98 -1.73 -19.12
N ASN A 159 -25.92 -2.56 -19.55
CA ASN A 159 -25.68 -3.67 -20.49
C ASN A 159 -24.55 -4.63 -20.03
N GLY A 160 -24.43 -4.90 -18.72
CA GLY A 160 -23.40 -5.77 -18.15
C GLY A 160 -22.00 -5.15 -18.08
N LYS A 161 -21.88 -3.83 -18.21
CA LYS A 161 -20.63 -3.06 -18.13
C LYS A 161 -20.73 -2.00 -17.05
N CYS A 162 -19.61 -1.61 -16.49
CA CYS A 162 -19.53 -0.44 -15.62
C CYS A 162 -19.68 0.83 -16.47
N ALA A 163 -20.61 1.70 -16.09
CA ALA A 163 -20.88 2.99 -16.74
C ALA A 163 -20.60 4.17 -15.80
N GLY A 164 -19.94 3.94 -14.67
CA GLY A 164 -19.64 4.94 -13.65
C GLY A 164 -20.00 4.49 -12.26
N ILE A 165 -20.21 5.45 -11.35
CA ILE A 165 -20.49 5.20 -9.92
C ILE A 165 -21.60 6.08 -9.38
N THR A 166 -22.24 5.66 -8.31
CA THR A 166 -23.01 6.54 -7.44
C THR A 166 -22.16 6.93 -6.23
N VAL A 167 -22.34 8.16 -5.79
CA VAL A 167 -21.56 8.76 -4.71
C VAL A 167 -22.46 9.48 -3.72
N LYS A 168 -21.97 9.58 -2.49
CA LYS A 168 -22.56 10.34 -1.42
C LYS A 168 -21.55 11.32 -0.84
N THR A 169 -21.90 12.59 -0.78
CA THR A 169 -21.08 13.64 -0.18
C THR A 169 -21.21 13.64 1.34
N GLN A 170 -20.33 14.37 2.03
CA GLN A 170 -20.39 14.56 3.48
C GLN A 170 -21.73 15.20 3.93
N SER A 171 -22.34 16.05 3.10
CA SER A 171 -23.66 16.64 3.38
C SER A 171 -24.82 15.64 3.23
N GLY A 172 -24.55 14.41 2.77
CA GLY A 172 -25.57 13.39 2.52
C GLY A 172 -26.20 13.46 1.14
N GLU A 173 -25.79 14.38 0.27
CA GLU A 173 -26.27 14.47 -1.12
C GLU A 173 -25.77 13.28 -1.92
N GLU A 174 -26.69 12.57 -2.58
CA GLU A 174 -26.40 11.46 -3.48
C GLU A 174 -26.43 11.91 -4.94
N SER A 175 -25.49 11.44 -5.75
CA SER A 175 -25.43 11.75 -7.18
C SER A 175 -24.73 10.64 -7.96
N SER A 176 -24.91 10.63 -9.28
CA SER A 176 -24.25 9.70 -10.19
C SER A 176 -23.13 10.43 -10.97
N ILE A 177 -22.01 9.75 -11.16
CA ILE A 177 -20.91 10.16 -12.02
C ILE A 177 -20.78 9.09 -13.11
N TYR A 178 -21.15 9.42 -14.33
CA TYR A 178 -21.00 8.55 -15.50
C TYR A 178 -19.57 8.63 -16.03
N ALA A 179 -19.02 7.52 -16.46
CA ALA A 179 -17.69 7.45 -17.03
C ALA A 179 -17.55 6.28 -18.01
N ASP A 180 -16.67 6.43 -19.01
CA ASP A 180 -16.33 5.35 -19.93
C ASP A 180 -15.57 4.23 -19.23
N TYR A 181 -14.71 4.59 -18.24
CA TYR A 181 -13.95 3.66 -17.41
C TYR A 181 -13.97 4.06 -15.94
N THR A 182 -13.97 3.05 -15.07
CA THR A 182 -13.87 3.23 -13.61
C THR A 182 -12.66 2.49 -13.07
N ILE A 183 -11.85 3.15 -12.22
CA ILE A 183 -10.70 2.56 -11.53
C ILE A 183 -10.97 2.58 -10.03
N LEU A 184 -11.09 1.41 -9.41
CA LEU A 184 -11.19 1.24 -7.97
C LEU A 184 -9.78 1.20 -7.37
N ALA A 185 -9.43 2.20 -6.57
CA ALA A 185 -8.17 2.36 -5.85
C ALA A 185 -8.42 2.66 -4.36
N SER A 186 -9.45 2.05 -3.79
CA SER A 186 -10.09 2.41 -2.52
C SER A 186 -9.37 1.88 -1.28
N GLY A 187 -8.21 1.23 -1.44
CA GLY A 187 -7.44 0.66 -0.33
C GLY A 187 -8.05 -0.62 0.24
N GLY A 188 -7.65 -0.98 1.45
CA GLY A 188 -7.98 -2.24 2.10
C GLY A 188 -9.18 -2.19 3.03
N ILE A 189 -9.11 -3.02 4.09
CA ILE A 189 -10.19 -3.29 5.04
C ILE A 189 -9.79 -3.00 6.50
N GLY A 190 -8.67 -2.31 6.72
CA GLY A 190 -8.08 -2.16 8.06
C GLY A 190 -8.97 -1.45 9.07
N GLY A 191 -9.87 -0.57 8.62
CA GLY A 191 -10.85 0.10 9.47
C GLY A 191 -11.89 -0.83 10.10
N LEU A 192 -12.01 -2.08 9.64
CA LEU A 192 -12.87 -3.11 10.25
C LEU A 192 -12.23 -3.77 11.48
N TYR A 193 -10.94 -3.51 11.74
CA TYR A 193 -10.20 -4.13 12.84
C TYR A 193 -10.02 -3.16 14.01
N GLN A 194 -10.23 -3.65 15.21
CA GLN A 194 -10.05 -2.87 16.44
C GLN A 194 -8.58 -2.40 16.62
N HIS A 195 -7.62 -3.25 16.21
CA HIS A 195 -6.20 -2.95 16.25
C HIS A 195 -5.64 -3.00 14.84
N SER A 196 -5.42 -1.84 14.26
CA SER A 196 -4.95 -1.67 12.89
C SER A 196 -3.98 -0.50 12.76
N THR A 197 -3.03 -0.60 11.83
CA THR A 197 -2.17 0.50 11.42
C THR A 197 -2.83 1.40 10.39
N ASN A 198 -3.97 0.98 9.83
CA ASN A 198 -4.66 1.66 8.74
C ASN A 198 -5.60 2.77 9.24
N PHE A 199 -5.98 3.68 8.35
CA PHE A 199 -7.02 4.65 8.65
C PHE A 199 -8.38 3.99 8.91
N PRO A 200 -9.16 4.44 9.92
CA PRO A 200 -10.44 3.83 10.27
C PRO A 200 -11.51 3.90 9.16
N HIS A 201 -11.39 4.83 8.22
CA HIS A 201 -12.35 4.98 7.13
C HIS A 201 -12.15 3.95 6.00
N LEU A 202 -11.08 3.15 6.01
CA LEU A 202 -10.82 2.10 5.02
C LEU A 202 -11.58 0.82 5.42
N THR A 203 -12.82 0.72 4.97
CA THR A 203 -13.79 -0.29 5.39
C THR A 203 -14.17 -1.29 4.30
N GLY A 204 -13.44 -1.32 3.18
CA GLY A 204 -13.66 -2.29 2.11
C GLY A 204 -14.93 -2.03 1.29
N ASP A 205 -15.37 -0.79 1.16
CA ASP A 205 -16.62 -0.43 0.49
C ASP A 205 -16.68 -0.98 -0.95
N ALA A 206 -15.57 -0.92 -1.69
CA ALA A 206 -15.51 -1.47 -3.05
C ALA A 206 -15.72 -2.99 -3.10
N LEU A 207 -15.36 -3.73 -2.06
CA LEU A 207 -15.58 -5.17 -1.98
C LEU A 207 -17.07 -5.49 -1.80
N GLU A 208 -17.78 -4.74 -0.97
CA GLU A 208 -19.23 -4.91 -0.79
C GLU A 208 -19.99 -4.57 -2.08
N VAL A 209 -19.59 -3.49 -2.76
CA VAL A 209 -20.14 -3.13 -4.07
C VAL A 209 -19.83 -4.21 -5.11
N ALA A 210 -18.59 -4.69 -5.18
CA ALA A 210 -18.19 -5.76 -6.10
C ALA A 210 -19.01 -7.04 -5.87
N LYS A 211 -19.23 -7.43 -4.61
CA LYS A 211 -20.05 -8.57 -4.24
C LYS A 211 -21.50 -8.40 -4.71
N LYS A 212 -22.09 -7.22 -4.54
CA LYS A 212 -23.45 -6.88 -4.97
C LYS A 212 -23.62 -7.06 -6.48
N HIS A 213 -22.62 -6.68 -7.27
CA HIS A 213 -22.60 -6.78 -8.73
C HIS A 213 -21.99 -8.08 -9.27
N HIS A 214 -21.82 -9.10 -8.43
CA HIS A 214 -21.24 -10.39 -8.78
C HIS A 214 -19.86 -10.31 -9.45
N ILE A 215 -19.10 -9.27 -9.15
CA ILE A 215 -17.71 -9.11 -9.59
C ILE A 215 -16.85 -10.09 -8.80
N ARG A 216 -15.95 -10.78 -9.50
CA ARG A 216 -15.12 -11.82 -8.88
C ARG A 216 -14.23 -11.25 -7.78
N LEU A 217 -14.30 -11.89 -6.60
CA LEU A 217 -13.44 -11.63 -5.44
C LEU A 217 -12.53 -12.85 -5.21
N GLU A 218 -11.32 -12.60 -4.70
CA GLU A 218 -10.37 -13.68 -4.33
C GLU A 218 -9.78 -13.43 -2.94
N HIS A 219 -9.48 -14.51 -2.23
CA HIS A 219 -8.66 -14.55 -1.02
C HIS A 219 -9.08 -13.57 0.10
N LEU A 220 -10.37 -13.35 0.32
CA LEU A 220 -10.89 -12.38 1.30
C LEU A 220 -10.42 -12.62 2.75
N TYR A 221 -9.80 -13.77 3.03
CA TYR A 221 -9.24 -14.12 4.33
C TYR A 221 -7.71 -13.90 4.42
N TYR A 222 -7.05 -13.43 3.33
CA TYR A 222 -5.63 -13.11 3.35
C TYR A 222 -5.38 -11.74 3.94
N VAL A 223 -5.20 -11.72 5.25
CA VAL A 223 -4.92 -10.49 6.03
C VAL A 223 -3.59 -10.61 6.71
N GLN A 224 -2.69 -9.67 6.46
CA GLN A 224 -1.40 -9.60 7.10
C GLN A 224 -1.47 -8.85 8.42
N ILE A 225 -0.89 -9.44 9.45
CA ILE A 225 -0.65 -8.81 10.75
C ILE A 225 0.79 -8.33 10.78
N HIS A 226 1.01 -7.06 11.11
CA HIS A 226 2.36 -6.56 11.35
C HIS A 226 2.79 -6.93 12.77
N PRO A 227 4.01 -7.48 12.97
CA PRO A 227 4.47 -7.94 14.28
C PRO A 227 4.62 -6.82 15.30
N THR A 228 5.08 -5.63 14.86
CA THR A 228 5.53 -4.57 15.75
C THR A 228 4.79 -3.25 15.51
N THR A 229 3.81 -2.96 16.34
CA THR A 229 3.19 -1.64 16.48
C THR A 229 3.36 -1.18 17.93
N LEU A 230 3.48 0.11 18.16
CA LEU A 230 3.60 0.64 19.51
C LEU A 230 2.33 0.27 20.32
N TYR A 231 2.50 -0.38 21.44
CA TYR A 231 1.40 -0.69 22.34
C TYR A 231 0.86 0.58 22.98
N SER A 232 -0.45 0.77 22.96
CA SER A 232 -1.13 1.86 23.61
C SER A 232 -2.53 1.42 24.08
N GLU A 233 -2.96 1.87 25.24
CA GLU A 233 -4.34 1.69 25.72
C GLU A 233 -5.31 2.72 25.14
N LYS A 234 -4.78 3.76 24.50
CA LYS A 234 -5.59 4.78 23.82
C LYS A 234 -6.33 4.18 22.63
N PRO A 235 -7.60 4.55 22.41
CA PRO A 235 -8.32 4.13 21.20
C PRO A 235 -7.71 4.76 19.95
N GLY A 236 -7.88 4.11 18.79
CA GLY A 236 -7.45 4.63 17.50
C GLY A 236 -6.46 3.74 16.78
N ARG A 237 -5.90 4.31 15.73
CA ARG A 237 -4.92 3.65 14.87
C ARG A 237 -3.64 3.33 15.65
N ARG A 238 -3.10 2.12 15.47
CA ARG A 238 -1.81 1.74 16.04
C ARG A 238 -0.67 2.37 15.27
N PHE A 239 0.28 2.96 15.99
CA PHE A 239 1.48 3.50 15.36
C PHE A 239 2.41 2.36 14.94
N LEU A 240 2.80 2.36 13.67
CA LEU A 240 3.69 1.34 13.12
C LEU A 240 5.13 1.57 13.61
N ILE A 241 5.78 0.52 14.12
CA ILE A 241 7.23 0.46 14.25
C ILE A 241 7.72 -0.35 13.06
N SER A 242 8.30 0.33 12.08
CA SER A 242 8.68 -0.23 10.78
C SER A 242 9.51 -1.51 10.90
N GLU A 243 9.36 -2.39 9.92
CA GLU A 243 10.21 -3.57 9.80
C GLU A 243 11.68 -3.22 9.55
N SER A 244 11.95 -2.07 8.94
CA SER A 244 13.30 -1.55 8.74
C SER A 244 14.07 -1.42 10.07
N VAL A 245 13.38 -1.09 11.18
CA VAL A 245 13.98 -1.03 12.52
C VAL A 245 14.55 -2.41 12.93
N ARG A 246 13.85 -3.51 12.64
CA ARG A 246 14.36 -4.86 12.85
C ARG A 246 15.45 -5.23 11.84
N GLY A 247 15.31 -4.75 10.60
CA GLY A 247 16.32 -4.87 9.55
C GLY A 247 17.66 -4.25 9.92
N GLU A 248 17.66 -3.11 10.63
CA GLU A 248 18.85 -2.40 11.15
C GLU A 248 19.37 -3.00 12.46
N GLY A 249 18.69 -4.01 13.05
CA GLY A 249 19.22 -4.79 14.17
C GLY A 249 18.46 -4.69 15.48
N ALA A 250 17.27 -4.09 15.53
CA ALA A 250 16.45 -4.09 16.74
C ALA A 250 16.01 -5.51 17.12
N LEU A 251 15.94 -5.77 18.42
CA LEU A 251 15.70 -7.08 19.00
C LEU A 251 14.41 -7.12 19.83
N LEU A 252 13.75 -8.29 19.83
CA LEU A 252 12.53 -8.56 20.59
C LEU A 252 12.84 -9.35 21.86
N TYR A 253 12.27 -8.90 22.98
CA TYR A 253 12.46 -9.48 24.30
C TYR A 253 11.12 -9.78 24.99
N ASN A 254 11.12 -10.87 25.77
CA ASN A 254 10.04 -11.23 26.66
C ASN A 254 10.06 -10.39 27.95
N LYS A 255 9.15 -10.66 28.89
CA LYS A 255 9.08 -9.95 30.19
C LYS A 255 10.33 -10.09 31.06
N ASN A 256 11.15 -11.12 30.84
CA ASN A 256 12.38 -11.38 31.58
C ASN A 256 13.62 -10.81 30.86
N MET A 257 13.42 -10.05 29.78
CA MET A 257 14.49 -9.53 28.91
C MET A 257 15.31 -10.63 28.22
N GLU A 258 14.67 -11.72 27.85
CA GLU A 258 15.25 -12.80 27.07
C GLU A 258 14.75 -12.73 25.63
N ARG A 259 15.64 -12.85 24.67
CA ARG A 259 15.30 -12.92 23.24
C ARG A 259 14.61 -14.25 22.93
N PHE A 260 13.54 -14.25 22.13
CA PHE A 260 12.70 -15.44 21.94
C PHE A 260 12.42 -15.78 20.45
N VAL A 261 12.83 -14.94 19.50
CA VAL A 261 12.58 -15.14 18.06
C VAL A 261 13.71 -14.54 17.22
N ASP A 262 13.91 -15.04 16.01
CA ASP A 262 14.67 -14.34 14.98
C ASP A 262 13.79 -13.28 14.31
N GLU A 263 14.14 -12.04 14.50
CA GLU A 263 13.37 -10.86 14.10
C GLU A 263 13.29 -10.66 12.59
N LEU A 264 14.15 -11.32 11.81
CA LEU A 264 14.22 -11.23 10.35
C LEU A 264 13.39 -12.30 9.62
N LEU A 265 12.73 -13.17 10.35
CA LEU A 265 11.77 -14.14 9.80
C LEU A 265 10.55 -13.43 9.19
N PRO A 266 9.78 -14.09 8.30
CA PRO A 266 8.54 -13.55 7.75
C PRO A 266 7.56 -13.06 8.82
N ARG A 267 6.78 -12.03 8.48
CA ARG A 267 5.88 -11.33 9.43
C ARG A 267 4.92 -12.23 10.18
N ASP A 268 4.35 -13.20 9.50
CA ASP A 268 3.41 -14.17 10.09
C ASP A 268 4.10 -15.08 11.13
N VAL A 269 5.35 -15.45 10.90
CA VAL A 269 6.16 -16.25 11.82
C VAL A 269 6.50 -15.42 13.07
N VAL A 270 7.00 -14.19 12.89
CA VAL A 270 7.32 -13.30 14.02
C VAL A 270 6.05 -12.93 14.80
N THR A 271 4.93 -12.66 14.11
CA THR A 271 3.63 -12.38 14.74
C THR A 271 3.18 -13.55 15.64
N ARG A 272 3.30 -14.77 15.14
CA ARG A 272 2.94 -15.97 15.90
C ARG A 272 3.81 -16.11 17.15
N ALA A 273 5.12 -15.97 16.98
CA ALA A 273 6.06 -16.05 18.11
C ALA A 273 5.78 -14.99 19.19
N ILE A 274 5.44 -13.75 18.77
CA ILE A 274 5.05 -12.69 19.72
C ILE A 274 3.77 -13.05 20.47
N ARG A 275 2.73 -13.55 19.78
CA ARG A 275 1.46 -13.92 20.42
C ARG A 275 1.65 -15.08 21.42
N GLU A 276 2.40 -16.11 21.04
CA GLU A 276 2.73 -17.23 21.90
C GLU A 276 3.54 -16.76 23.13
N GLN A 277 4.47 -15.82 22.96
CA GLN A 277 5.24 -15.27 24.06
C GLN A 277 4.39 -14.41 25.00
N MET A 278 3.50 -13.57 24.46
CA MET A 278 2.55 -12.77 25.24
C MET A 278 1.64 -13.67 26.11
N GLU A 279 1.13 -14.76 25.52
CA GLU A 279 0.30 -15.74 26.24
C GLU A 279 1.09 -16.42 27.37
N LYS A 280 2.30 -16.89 27.07
CA LYS A 280 3.22 -17.50 28.05
C LYS A 280 3.57 -16.57 29.21
N ASP A 281 3.76 -15.29 28.90
CA ASP A 281 4.16 -14.27 29.86
C ASP A 281 2.96 -13.69 30.65
N GLY A 282 1.75 -13.86 30.14
CA GLY A 282 0.55 -13.21 30.66
C GLY A 282 0.60 -11.69 30.49
N THR A 283 1.14 -11.19 29.36
CA THR A 283 1.32 -9.77 29.06
C THR A 283 0.54 -9.36 27.82
N ASN A 284 0.25 -8.05 27.68
CA ASN A 284 -0.43 -7.48 26.53
C ASN A 284 0.53 -6.98 25.43
N PHE A 285 1.84 -7.13 25.63
CA PHE A 285 2.88 -6.70 24.71
C PHE A 285 4.19 -7.46 24.95
N VAL A 286 5.13 -7.33 24.03
CA VAL A 286 6.53 -7.71 24.21
C VAL A 286 7.41 -6.46 24.10
N TRP A 287 8.68 -6.56 24.48
CA TRP A 287 9.61 -5.44 24.40
C TRP A 287 10.39 -5.45 23.10
N LEU A 288 10.57 -4.26 22.49
CA LEU A 288 11.48 -4.05 21.36
C LEU A 288 12.59 -3.09 21.81
N SER A 289 13.83 -3.49 21.56
CA SER A 289 15.04 -2.70 21.87
C SER A 289 15.73 -2.25 20.59
N MET A 290 16.02 -0.97 20.49
CA MET A 290 16.85 -0.39 19.43
C MET A 290 18.33 -0.21 19.89
N ALA A 291 18.70 -0.68 21.08
CA ALA A 291 20.05 -0.56 21.63
C ALA A 291 21.20 -1.12 20.73
N PRO A 292 20.99 -2.14 19.88
CA PRO A 292 22.03 -2.59 18.95
C PRO A 292 22.28 -1.63 17.77
N ILE A 293 21.40 -0.66 17.56
CA ILE A 293 21.50 0.31 16.45
C ILE A 293 22.22 1.57 16.97
N GLU A 294 23.19 2.05 16.22
CA GLU A 294 23.90 3.30 16.54
C GLU A 294 22.91 4.47 16.65
N LYS A 295 23.09 5.33 17.66
CA LYS A 295 22.17 6.44 17.92
C LYS A 295 22.00 7.37 16.71
N GLU A 296 23.07 7.67 16.02
CA GLU A 296 23.07 8.48 14.81
C GLU A 296 22.22 7.86 13.71
N THR A 297 22.27 6.54 13.56
CA THR A 297 21.42 5.78 12.63
C THR A 297 19.95 5.87 13.04
N ILE A 298 19.63 5.73 14.34
CA ILE A 298 18.25 5.90 14.84
C ILE A 298 17.71 7.26 14.46
N LEU A 299 18.46 8.32 14.74
CA LEU A 299 18.03 9.70 14.52
C LEU A 299 17.94 10.10 13.05
N SER A 300 18.75 9.48 12.17
CA SER A 300 18.77 9.78 10.74
C SER A 300 17.82 8.90 9.91
N HIS A 301 17.72 7.60 10.25
CA HIS A 301 16.87 6.66 9.48
C HIS A 301 15.44 6.58 10.01
N PHE A 302 15.21 6.86 11.30
CA PHE A 302 13.92 6.69 11.96
C PHE A 302 13.47 7.93 12.75
N PRO A 303 13.62 9.16 12.20
CA PRO A 303 13.30 10.39 12.94
C PRO A 303 11.84 10.46 13.37
N ASN A 304 10.90 10.06 12.51
CA ASN A 304 9.48 10.08 12.81
C ASN A 304 9.10 9.02 13.88
N ILE A 305 9.70 7.83 13.84
CA ILE A 305 9.53 6.81 14.89
C ILE A 305 10.08 7.31 16.22
N TYR A 306 11.28 7.90 16.19
CA TYR A 306 11.90 8.48 17.38
C TYR A 306 11.04 9.56 18.03
N GLU A 307 10.59 10.54 17.25
CA GLU A 307 9.75 11.65 17.72
C GLU A 307 8.42 11.14 18.29
N HIS A 308 7.74 10.25 17.58
CA HIS A 308 6.47 9.69 18.04
C HIS A 308 6.62 8.87 19.34
N CYS A 309 7.67 8.07 19.46
CA CYS A 309 7.93 7.34 20.69
C CYS A 309 8.22 8.29 21.87
N LEU A 310 8.95 9.39 21.63
CA LEU A 310 9.17 10.43 22.67
C LEU A 310 7.87 11.10 23.11
N GLU A 311 6.95 11.41 22.18
CA GLU A 311 5.63 11.96 22.49
C GLU A 311 4.79 11.00 23.34
N GLU A 312 4.93 9.68 23.14
CA GLU A 312 4.30 8.64 23.96
C GLU A 312 5.11 8.29 25.24
N GLY A 313 6.22 8.98 25.50
CA GLY A 313 7.00 8.89 26.73
C GLY A 313 8.18 7.92 26.70
N TYR A 314 8.59 7.44 25.53
CA TYR A 314 9.68 6.48 25.35
C TYR A 314 10.87 7.06 24.60
N ASP A 315 12.06 7.06 25.17
CA ASP A 315 13.31 7.35 24.47
C ASP A 315 13.95 6.05 23.95
N VAL A 316 13.69 5.71 22.69
CA VAL A 316 14.15 4.45 22.05
C VAL A 316 15.67 4.33 21.99
N THR A 317 16.42 5.42 22.22
CA THR A 317 17.90 5.39 22.31
C THR A 317 18.39 4.97 23.68
N LYS A 318 17.50 4.84 24.68
CA LYS A 318 17.86 4.56 26.09
C LYS A 318 17.11 3.39 26.68
N GLU A 319 15.92 3.09 26.16
CA GLU A 319 15.02 2.11 26.72
C GLU A 319 14.29 1.28 25.68
N CYS A 320 13.75 0.12 26.10
CA CYS A 320 12.88 -0.70 25.26
C CYS A 320 11.49 -0.08 25.19
N ILE A 321 10.80 -0.29 24.05
CA ILE A 321 9.41 0.13 23.86
C ILE A 321 8.48 -1.09 23.83
N PRO A 322 7.24 -0.97 24.35
CA PRO A 322 6.26 -2.04 24.28
C PRO A 322 5.68 -2.14 22.86
N VAL A 323 5.70 -3.34 22.28
CA VAL A 323 5.16 -3.57 20.94
C VAL A 323 4.16 -4.74 20.92
N VAL A 324 3.19 -4.65 20.00
CA VAL A 324 2.11 -5.62 19.86
C VAL A 324 1.76 -5.81 18.39
N PRO A 325 1.36 -7.02 17.95
CA PRO A 325 0.88 -7.23 16.59
C PRO A 325 -0.46 -6.53 16.32
N ALA A 326 -0.61 -5.96 15.11
CA ALA A 326 -1.85 -5.35 14.65
C ALA A 326 -2.12 -5.64 13.16
N GLN A 327 -3.38 -5.58 12.74
CA GLN A 327 -3.73 -5.67 11.33
C GLN A 327 -2.99 -4.58 10.54
N HIS A 328 -2.51 -4.92 9.34
CA HIS A 328 -1.66 -4.00 8.58
C HIS A 328 -1.95 -3.96 7.08
N TYR A 329 -2.16 -5.11 6.41
CA TYR A 329 -2.36 -5.16 4.97
C TYR A 329 -3.33 -6.27 4.55
N PHE A 330 -4.08 -6.03 3.49
CA PHE A 330 -5.04 -6.97 2.91
C PHE A 330 -4.53 -7.47 1.56
N MET A 331 -4.24 -8.77 1.42
CA MET A 331 -3.71 -9.35 0.19
C MET A 331 -4.80 -9.94 -0.71
N GLY A 332 -6.02 -10.10 -0.20
CA GLY A 332 -7.19 -10.45 -0.99
C GLY A 332 -7.79 -9.25 -1.71
N GLY A 333 -8.98 -9.41 -2.29
CA GLY A 333 -9.69 -8.29 -2.91
C GLY A 333 -10.44 -8.64 -4.17
N ILE A 334 -10.68 -7.62 -4.99
CA ILE A 334 -11.28 -7.75 -6.31
C ILE A 334 -10.27 -8.45 -7.23
N TRP A 335 -10.66 -9.61 -7.76
CA TRP A 335 -9.83 -10.31 -8.74
C TRP A 335 -9.58 -9.44 -9.97
N VAL A 336 -8.34 -9.40 -10.41
CA VAL A 336 -7.94 -8.73 -11.64
C VAL A 336 -7.00 -9.59 -12.48
N ASP A 337 -6.99 -9.34 -13.78
CA ASP A 337 -5.98 -9.86 -14.68
C ASP A 337 -4.64 -9.11 -14.55
N LYS A 338 -3.67 -9.44 -15.38
CA LYS A 338 -2.35 -8.81 -15.39
C LYS A 338 -2.34 -7.32 -15.79
N ASN A 339 -3.44 -6.78 -16.27
CA ASN A 339 -3.63 -5.37 -16.64
C ASN A 339 -4.61 -4.66 -15.70
N SER A 340 -4.89 -5.28 -14.54
CA SER A 340 -5.82 -4.76 -13.53
C SER A 340 -7.28 -4.66 -13.96
N HIS A 341 -7.66 -5.32 -15.06
CA HIS A 341 -9.05 -5.41 -15.50
C HIS A 341 -9.79 -6.44 -14.63
N THR A 342 -10.99 -6.07 -14.15
CA THR A 342 -11.83 -6.94 -13.32
C THR A 342 -12.64 -7.92 -14.18
N SER A 343 -13.51 -8.72 -13.56
CA SER A 343 -14.49 -9.56 -14.31
C SER A 343 -15.65 -8.76 -14.90
N MET A 344 -15.80 -7.47 -14.59
CA MET A 344 -16.79 -6.57 -15.17
C MET A 344 -16.12 -5.67 -16.22
N PRO A 345 -16.60 -5.62 -17.47
CA PRO A 345 -16.05 -4.73 -18.49
C PRO A 345 -16.05 -3.27 -18.05
N GLN A 346 -15.05 -2.49 -18.50
CA GLN A 346 -14.86 -1.06 -18.19
C GLN A 346 -14.58 -0.76 -16.71
N LEU A 347 -14.35 -1.79 -15.90
CA LEU A 347 -14.00 -1.68 -14.48
C LEU A 347 -12.62 -2.25 -14.20
N PHE A 348 -11.78 -1.45 -13.56
CA PHE A 348 -10.43 -1.77 -13.12
C PHE A 348 -10.34 -1.71 -11.60
N ALA A 349 -9.41 -2.47 -11.02
CA ALA A 349 -9.07 -2.34 -9.60
C ALA A 349 -7.55 -2.39 -9.44
N VAL A 350 -6.98 -1.47 -8.64
CA VAL A 350 -5.53 -1.29 -8.46
C VAL A 350 -5.18 -1.06 -6.99
N GLY A 351 -3.97 -1.41 -6.59
CA GLY A 351 -3.50 -1.33 -5.21
C GLY A 351 -4.23 -2.31 -4.30
N GLU A 352 -4.26 -2.02 -3.02
CA GLU A 352 -4.72 -2.96 -1.97
C GLU A 352 -6.17 -3.42 -2.10
N THR A 353 -7.03 -2.70 -2.83
CA THR A 353 -8.40 -3.17 -3.11
C THR A 353 -8.45 -4.33 -4.12
N SER A 354 -7.37 -4.54 -4.88
CA SER A 354 -7.26 -5.57 -5.92
C SER A 354 -6.51 -6.81 -5.45
N CYS A 355 -6.88 -7.97 -5.98
CA CYS A 355 -6.14 -9.21 -5.84
C CYS A 355 -5.53 -9.62 -7.19
N ASN A 356 -4.34 -9.11 -7.49
CA ASN A 356 -3.55 -9.49 -8.68
C ASN A 356 -2.65 -10.71 -8.42
N GLY A 357 -2.58 -11.19 -7.18
CA GLY A 357 -1.83 -12.38 -6.78
C GLY A 357 -0.33 -12.17 -6.59
N VAL A 358 0.19 -10.93 -6.58
CA VAL A 358 1.61 -10.65 -6.29
C VAL A 358 2.01 -11.13 -4.90
N HIS A 359 1.16 -10.93 -3.90
CA HIS A 359 1.54 -11.11 -2.49
C HIS A 359 1.32 -12.51 -1.93
N GLY A 360 0.56 -13.38 -2.63
CA GLY A 360 0.19 -14.68 -2.08
C GLY A 360 -0.52 -14.56 -0.74
N ALA A 361 -0.29 -15.50 0.18
CA ALA A 361 -0.92 -15.53 1.49
C ALA A 361 -0.28 -14.58 2.52
N ASN A 362 0.93 -14.05 2.24
CA ASN A 362 1.64 -13.12 3.13
C ASN A 362 2.61 -12.25 2.32
N ARG A 363 2.49 -10.93 2.47
CA ARG A 363 3.22 -9.94 1.67
C ARG A 363 4.68 -9.80 2.12
N LEU A 364 5.62 -9.84 1.19
CA LEU A 364 6.99 -9.39 1.43
C LEU A 364 6.99 -7.87 1.67
N ALA A 365 7.72 -7.42 2.68
CA ALA A 365 7.82 -6.01 3.03
C ALA A 365 8.27 -5.15 1.83
N SER A 366 7.84 -3.90 1.78
CA SER A 366 8.17 -2.90 0.74
C SER A 366 7.77 -3.25 -0.71
N ASN A 367 7.02 -4.35 -0.94
CA ASN A 367 6.45 -4.68 -2.25
C ASN A 367 5.12 -3.96 -2.55
N SER A 368 4.38 -3.49 -1.55
CA SER A 368 3.01 -2.98 -1.77
C SER A 368 2.95 -1.68 -2.57
N LEU A 369 3.86 -0.73 -2.28
CA LEU A 369 3.92 0.52 -3.06
C LEU A 369 4.30 0.25 -4.51
N LEU A 370 5.29 -0.63 -4.73
CA LEU A 370 5.71 -1.02 -6.09
C LEU A 370 4.59 -1.71 -6.85
N GLU A 371 3.93 -2.70 -6.24
CA GLU A 371 2.77 -3.40 -6.81
C GLU A 371 1.69 -2.41 -7.23
N SER A 372 1.30 -1.53 -6.31
CA SER A 372 0.27 -0.52 -6.54
C SER A 372 0.58 0.38 -7.75
N LEU A 373 1.82 0.84 -7.88
CA LEU A 373 2.26 1.71 -8.97
C LEU A 373 2.36 0.97 -10.31
N VAL A 374 2.95 -0.24 -10.31
CA VAL A 374 3.08 -1.05 -11.52
C VAL A 374 1.73 -1.35 -12.13
N PHE A 375 0.79 -1.84 -11.31
CA PHE A 375 -0.51 -2.26 -11.81
C PHE A 375 -1.45 -1.08 -12.11
N ALA A 376 -1.30 0.06 -11.42
CA ALA A 376 -1.95 1.32 -11.79
C ALA A 376 -1.53 1.81 -13.19
N LYS A 377 -0.23 1.76 -13.49
CA LYS A 377 0.30 2.11 -14.82
C LYS A 377 -0.20 1.17 -15.90
N ARG A 378 -0.31 -0.13 -15.61
CA ARG A 378 -0.84 -1.12 -16.55
C ARG A 378 -2.32 -0.89 -16.85
N ALA A 379 -3.14 -0.58 -15.84
CA ALA A 379 -4.53 -0.20 -16.04
C ALA A 379 -4.66 1.02 -16.95
N ALA A 380 -3.93 2.11 -16.66
CA ALA A 380 -3.94 3.31 -17.47
C ALA A 380 -3.48 3.06 -18.91
N ASN A 381 -2.47 2.21 -19.12
CA ASN A 381 -2.00 1.87 -20.46
C ASN A 381 -3.04 1.08 -21.24
N LEU A 382 -3.70 0.07 -20.63
CA LEU A 382 -4.76 -0.68 -21.30
C LEU A 382 -5.94 0.21 -21.67
N ILE A 383 -6.35 1.15 -20.82
CA ILE A 383 -7.40 2.13 -21.11
C ILE A 383 -7.00 2.99 -22.32
N LYS A 384 -5.76 3.45 -22.38
CA LYS A 384 -5.26 4.21 -23.56
C LYS A 384 -5.32 3.40 -24.85
N GLU A 385 -4.89 2.15 -24.81
CA GLU A 385 -4.94 1.22 -25.94
C GLU A 385 -6.37 1.02 -26.45
N GLN A 386 -7.34 0.85 -25.52
CA GLN A 386 -8.75 0.71 -25.88
C GLN A 386 -9.31 1.94 -26.59
N TRP A 387 -9.02 3.16 -26.12
CA TRP A 387 -9.42 4.38 -26.83
C TRP A 387 -8.79 4.54 -28.21
N CYS A 388 -7.56 4.10 -28.40
CA CYS A 388 -6.93 4.12 -29.73
C CYS A 388 -7.68 3.19 -30.70
N LEU A 389 -8.00 1.97 -30.25
CA LEU A 389 -8.75 1.00 -31.06
C LEU A 389 -10.17 1.47 -31.41
N GLU A 390 -10.88 2.11 -30.47
CA GLU A 390 -12.21 2.67 -30.71
C GLU A 390 -12.17 3.81 -31.77
N LYS A 391 -11.14 4.66 -31.74
CA LYS A 391 -10.93 5.69 -32.76
C LYS A 391 -10.67 5.11 -34.15
N GLU A 392 -9.86 4.05 -34.23
CA GLU A 392 -9.58 3.35 -35.51
C GLU A 392 -10.81 2.65 -36.11
N GLN A 393 -11.71 2.14 -35.27
CA GLN A 393 -12.96 1.50 -35.72
C GLN A 393 -14.05 2.50 -36.13
N ALA A 394 -13.92 3.75 -35.70
CA ALA A 394 -14.88 4.83 -36.00
C ALA A 394 -14.55 5.57 -37.31
N VAL A 395 -13.40 5.31 -37.94
CA VAL A 395 -12.94 5.83 -39.24
C VAL A 395 -13.20 4.82 -40.35
#